data_0c9e630b5705af38ceb58dc0256dfacb
#
_entry.id   0c9e630b5705af38ceb58dc0256dfacb
#
_cell.length_a   1.000
_cell.length_b   1.000
_cell.length_c   1.000
_cell.angle_alpha   90.00
_cell.angle_beta   90.00
_cell.angle_gamma   90.00
#
_symmetry.space_group_name_H-M   'P 1'
#
loop_
_entity.id
_entity.type
_entity.pdbx_description
1 polymer ?
#
loop_
_entity_poly.entity_id
_entity_poly.type
_entity_poly.pdbx_seq_one_letter_code
_entity_poly.pdbx_strand_id
1 'polypeptide(L)'
;QSYALYPHMNVFENISFGLKMENLTKDEIKQKVDHAANILQIQELLERKPKQLSGGQRQRVAIGRAITRDPKLFLFDEPLSNLDAALRSEMRVEISKLHKKMRSNIIYVTHDQVEAMTLADRIVLLNKGNIEQFGSPNEIYSDPNNIFVAEFIGSPKMNIIKIERANLVSNNKINFFNNEIKFEHLKFDDEIYLGIRPENIDLNQENEIKLELKVELVEN
;
A
#
# COMPACT_ATOMS: atom_id res chain seq x y z
N GLN A 1 2.95 -2.24 15.46
CA GLN A 1 4.21 -2.94 15.10
C GLN A 1 4.39 -4.29 15.80
N SER A 2 4.03 -4.46 17.07
CA SER A 2 3.99 -5.77 17.74
C SER A 2 2.53 -6.18 17.89
N TYR A 3 2.19 -7.40 17.53
CA TYR A 3 0.79 -7.87 17.57
C TYR A 3 0.16 -7.83 18.97
N ALA A 4 0.93 -7.43 19.98
CA ALA A 4 0.51 -7.26 21.39
C ALA A 4 -0.34 -8.41 21.92
N LEU A 5 -0.01 -9.64 21.52
CA LEU A 5 -0.67 -10.83 22.02
C LEU A 5 -0.20 -11.14 23.44
N TYR A 6 -1.13 -11.56 24.30
CA TYR A 6 -0.83 -12.01 25.64
C TYR A 6 -0.16 -13.39 25.56
N PRO A 7 1.14 -13.53 25.92
CA PRO A 7 1.91 -14.75 25.65
C PRO A 7 1.48 -15.96 26.51
N HIS A 8 0.85 -15.70 27.65
CA HIS A 8 0.35 -16.72 28.57
C HIS A 8 -1.03 -17.26 28.21
N MET A 9 -1.78 -16.53 27.36
CA MET A 9 -3.12 -16.88 26.89
C MET A 9 -3.03 -17.66 25.57
N ASN A 10 -3.97 -18.62 25.35
CA ASN A 10 -4.15 -19.25 24.05
C ASN A 10 -4.84 -18.28 23.05
N VAL A 11 -5.04 -18.71 21.80
CA VAL A 11 -5.68 -17.89 20.75
C VAL A 11 -7.10 -17.51 21.12
N PHE A 12 -7.90 -18.47 21.60
CA PHE A 12 -9.27 -18.20 22.05
C PHE A 12 -9.30 -17.13 23.14
N GLU A 13 -8.44 -17.26 24.16
CA GLU A 13 -8.34 -16.31 25.26
C GLU A 13 -7.89 -14.93 24.80
N ASN A 14 -6.93 -14.85 23.86
CA ASN A 14 -6.49 -13.61 23.27
C ASN A 14 -7.64 -12.89 22.55
N ILE A 15 -8.38 -13.60 21.69
CA ILE A 15 -9.50 -13.04 20.92
C ILE A 15 -10.65 -12.62 21.85
N SER A 16 -10.97 -13.45 22.84
CA SER A 16 -12.08 -13.19 23.77
C SER A 16 -11.78 -12.15 24.85
N PHE A 17 -10.51 -11.73 25.00
CA PHE A 17 -10.11 -10.88 26.13
C PHE A 17 -10.94 -9.59 26.23
N GLY A 18 -11.14 -8.89 25.13
CA GLY A 18 -11.95 -7.67 25.10
C GLY A 18 -13.43 -7.91 25.41
N LEU A 19 -13.98 -9.02 24.93
CA LEU A 19 -15.39 -9.38 25.12
C LEU A 19 -15.73 -9.71 26.57
N LYS A 20 -14.77 -10.25 27.33
CA LYS A 20 -14.96 -10.54 28.79
C LYS A 20 -15.19 -9.28 29.62
N MET A 21 -14.86 -8.08 29.08
CA MET A 21 -15.08 -6.79 29.73
C MET A 21 -16.45 -6.18 29.37
N GLU A 22 -17.20 -6.78 28.46
CA GLU A 22 -18.47 -6.27 27.93
C GLU A 22 -19.71 -6.91 28.54
N ASN A 23 -19.59 -7.62 29.68
CA ASN A 23 -20.68 -8.32 30.37
C ASN A 23 -21.47 -9.31 29.48
N LEU A 24 -20.81 -9.91 28.49
CA LEU A 24 -21.39 -10.93 27.61
C LEU A 24 -21.40 -12.30 28.30
N THR A 25 -22.36 -13.13 27.95
CA THR A 25 -22.42 -14.52 28.39
C THR A 25 -21.31 -15.36 27.76
N LYS A 26 -20.98 -16.51 28.33
CA LYS A 26 -19.97 -17.42 27.78
C LYS A 26 -20.32 -17.88 26.36
N ASP A 27 -21.59 -18.11 26.08
CA ASP A 27 -22.07 -18.57 24.78
C ASP A 27 -21.96 -17.46 23.72
N GLU A 28 -22.29 -16.23 24.04
CA GLU A 28 -22.11 -15.08 23.17
C GLU A 28 -20.63 -14.83 22.85
N ILE A 29 -19.75 -14.92 23.85
CA ILE A 29 -18.30 -14.81 23.66
C ILE A 29 -17.82 -15.90 22.71
N LYS A 30 -18.24 -17.16 22.95
CA LYS A 30 -17.86 -18.28 22.07
C LYS A 30 -18.31 -18.07 20.63
N GLN A 31 -19.58 -17.68 20.42
CA GLN A 31 -20.11 -17.41 19.07
C GLN A 31 -19.31 -16.30 18.35
N LYS A 32 -18.98 -15.20 19.04
CA LYS A 32 -18.19 -14.10 18.44
C LYS A 32 -16.75 -14.56 18.10
N VAL A 33 -16.12 -15.35 18.97
CA VAL A 33 -14.78 -15.89 18.72
C VAL A 33 -14.79 -16.89 17.57
N ASP A 34 -15.75 -17.82 17.55
CA ASP A 34 -15.88 -18.82 16.47
C ASP A 34 -16.14 -18.13 15.11
N HIS A 35 -16.97 -17.07 15.10
CA HIS A 35 -17.22 -16.28 13.91
C HIS A 35 -15.94 -15.59 13.41
N ALA A 36 -15.19 -14.93 14.28
CA ALA A 36 -13.93 -14.28 13.92
C ALA A 36 -12.88 -15.31 13.45
N ALA A 37 -12.77 -16.45 14.15
CA ALA A 37 -11.85 -17.52 13.78
C ALA A 37 -12.18 -18.09 12.39
N ASN A 38 -13.47 -18.23 12.05
CA ASN A 38 -13.91 -18.70 10.73
C ASN A 38 -13.57 -17.70 9.63
N ILE A 39 -13.78 -16.38 9.84
CA ILE A 39 -13.40 -15.33 8.88
C ILE A 39 -11.89 -15.39 8.60
N LEU A 40 -11.08 -15.60 9.64
CA LEU A 40 -9.62 -15.55 9.61
C LEU A 40 -8.97 -16.90 9.30
N GLN A 41 -9.75 -17.98 9.21
CA GLN A 41 -9.27 -19.34 8.95
C GLN A 41 -8.24 -19.81 10.00
N ILE A 42 -8.55 -19.63 11.30
CA ILE A 42 -7.68 -20.00 12.43
C ILE A 42 -8.38 -20.88 13.46
N GLN A 43 -9.45 -21.58 13.09
CA GLN A 43 -10.25 -22.41 14.01
C GLN A 43 -9.40 -23.49 14.70
N GLU A 44 -8.52 -24.14 13.94
CA GLU A 44 -7.62 -25.19 14.45
C GLU A 44 -6.50 -24.65 15.35
N LEU A 45 -6.34 -23.33 15.45
CA LEU A 45 -5.32 -22.68 16.24
C LEU A 45 -5.83 -22.18 17.59
N LEU A 46 -7.13 -22.26 17.89
CA LEU A 46 -7.76 -21.62 19.04
C LEU A 46 -7.11 -22.01 20.38
N GLU A 47 -6.64 -23.26 20.50
CA GLU A 47 -6.01 -23.77 21.74
C GLU A 47 -4.49 -23.52 21.78
N ARG A 48 -3.87 -23.04 20.70
CA ARG A 48 -2.43 -22.78 20.65
C ARG A 48 -2.06 -21.48 21.37
N LYS A 49 -0.84 -21.44 21.88
CA LYS A 49 -0.23 -20.21 22.45
C LYS A 49 0.54 -19.43 21.38
N PRO A 50 0.72 -18.12 21.54
CA PRO A 50 1.43 -17.27 20.55
C PRO A 50 2.80 -17.79 20.12
N LYS A 51 3.54 -18.43 21.02
CA LYS A 51 4.86 -19.04 20.72
C LYS A 51 4.80 -20.20 19.72
N GLN A 52 3.63 -20.80 19.52
CA GLN A 52 3.40 -21.93 18.62
C GLN A 52 2.87 -21.50 17.25
N LEU A 53 2.79 -20.19 17.00
CA LEU A 53 2.22 -19.59 15.80
C LEU A 53 3.29 -18.99 14.91
N SER A 54 3.09 -19.04 13.58
CA SER A 54 3.86 -18.28 12.62
C SER A 54 3.57 -16.76 12.74
N GLY A 55 4.38 -15.91 12.07
CA GLY A 55 4.16 -14.46 12.03
C GLY A 55 2.77 -14.08 11.54
N GLY A 56 2.34 -14.64 10.39
CA GLY A 56 1.02 -14.40 9.83
C GLY A 56 -0.13 -14.94 10.70
N GLN A 57 0.06 -16.09 11.36
CA GLN A 57 -0.93 -16.61 12.30
C GLN A 57 -1.09 -15.68 13.50
N ARG A 58 0.00 -15.18 14.09
CA ARG A 58 -0.07 -14.17 15.17
C ARG A 58 -0.79 -12.91 14.73
N GLN A 59 -0.55 -12.45 13.51
CA GLN A 59 -1.25 -11.29 12.96
C GLN A 59 -2.75 -11.54 12.82
N ARG A 60 -3.17 -12.69 12.27
CA ARG A 60 -4.60 -13.07 12.19
C ARG A 60 -5.25 -13.08 13.59
N VAL A 61 -4.57 -13.56 14.60
CA VAL A 61 -5.08 -13.51 15.98
C VAL A 61 -5.25 -12.07 16.47
N ALA A 62 -4.30 -11.17 16.17
CA ALA A 62 -4.41 -9.75 16.53
C ALA A 62 -5.59 -9.07 15.82
N ILE A 63 -5.80 -9.38 14.54
CA ILE A 63 -6.98 -8.92 13.78
C ILE A 63 -8.26 -9.49 14.40
N GLY A 64 -8.28 -10.76 14.81
CA GLY A 64 -9.42 -11.40 15.48
C GLY A 64 -9.86 -10.68 16.74
N ARG A 65 -8.92 -10.20 17.55
CA ARG A 65 -9.19 -9.36 18.72
C ARG A 65 -9.92 -8.05 18.38
N ALA A 66 -9.65 -7.50 17.20
CA ALA A 66 -10.30 -6.27 16.74
C ALA A 66 -11.70 -6.55 16.16
N ILE A 67 -11.84 -7.60 15.36
CA ILE A 67 -13.10 -7.98 14.68
C ILE A 67 -14.20 -8.30 15.68
N THR A 68 -13.91 -9.02 16.75
CA THR A 68 -14.91 -9.46 17.73
C THR A 68 -15.67 -8.31 18.40
N ARG A 69 -15.11 -7.10 18.37
CA ARG A 69 -15.74 -5.87 18.88
C ARG A 69 -16.71 -5.21 17.93
N ASP A 70 -16.82 -5.73 16.69
CA ASP A 70 -17.65 -5.16 15.62
C ASP A 70 -17.46 -3.65 15.44
N PRO A 71 -16.22 -3.17 15.23
CA PRO A 71 -15.94 -1.76 15.17
C PRO A 71 -16.44 -1.17 13.82
N LYS A 72 -16.93 0.08 13.87
CA LYS A 72 -17.28 0.84 12.68
C LYS A 72 -16.07 1.27 11.84
N LEU A 73 -14.90 1.30 12.46
CA LEU A 73 -13.64 1.72 11.88
C LEU A 73 -12.49 0.87 12.42
N PHE A 74 -11.66 0.30 11.53
CA PHE A 74 -10.40 -0.34 11.86
C PHE A 74 -9.22 0.61 11.63
N LEU A 75 -8.26 0.56 12.53
CA LEU A 75 -6.99 1.27 12.42
C LEU A 75 -5.85 0.24 12.36
N PHE A 76 -5.17 0.17 11.24
CA PHE A 76 -3.98 -0.65 11.04
C PHE A 76 -2.76 0.25 10.94
N ASP A 77 -1.83 0.10 11.87
CA ASP A 77 -0.57 0.83 11.90
C ASP A 77 0.57 -0.12 11.52
N GLU A 78 1.04 -0.01 10.29
CA GLU A 78 2.10 -0.83 9.68
C GLU A 78 1.95 -2.34 9.97
N PRO A 79 0.79 -2.95 9.68
CA PRO A 79 0.52 -4.31 10.14
C PRO A 79 1.43 -5.37 9.51
N LEU A 80 2.02 -5.12 8.34
CA LEU A 80 2.85 -6.08 7.61
C LEU A 80 4.36 -5.82 7.70
N SER A 81 4.80 -4.78 8.39
CA SER A 81 6.20 -4.34 8.42
C SER A 81 7.20 -5.39 8.93
N ASN A 82 6.77 -6.27 9.83
CA ASN A 82 7.63 -7.30 10.45
C ASN A 82 7.57 -8.67 9.75
N LEU A 83 7.01 -8.75 8.54
CA LEU A 83 6.89 -10.00 7.78
C LEU A 83 7.94 -10.05 6.66
N ASP A 84 8.40 -11.25 6.34
CA ASP A 84 9.18 -11.48 5.13
C ASP A 84 8.34 -11.24 3.85
N ALA A 85 9.01 -11.09 2.71
CA ALA A 85 8.35 -10.69 1.46
C ALA A 85 7.27 -11.68 0.99
N ALA A 86 7.49 -12.98 1.14
CA ALA A 86 6.54 -14.01 0.72
C ALA A 86 5.26 -13.96 1.59
N LEU A 87 5.45 -13.94 2.92
CA LEU A 87 4.36 -13.87 3.87
C LEU A 87 3.60 -12.53 3.77
N ARG A 88 4.30 -11.43 3.51
CA ARG A 88 3.69 -10.11 3.28
C ARG A 88 2.75 -10.14 2.08
N SER A 89 3.18 -10.77 0.98
CA SER A 89 2.36 -10.90 -0.22
C SER A 89 1.08 -11.72 0.05
N GLU A 90 1.20 -12.84 0.75
CA GLU A 90 0.06 -13.67 1.17
C GLU A 90 -0.91 -12.85 2.06
N MET A 91 -0.39 -12.15 3.05
CA MET A 91 -1.19 -11.39 3.99
C MET A 91 -1.90 -10.19 3.37
N ARG A 92 -1.34 -9.55 2.33
CA ARG A 92 -2.06 -8.52 1.55
C ARG A 92 -3.34 -9.09 0.92
N VAL A 93 -3.25 -10.26 0.32
CA VAL A 93 -4.42 -10.94 -0.26
C VAL A 93 -5.47 -11.23 0.81
N GLU A 94 -5.04 -11.71 1.98
CA GLU A 94 -5.95 -12.02 3.09
C GLU A 94 -6.63 -10.75 3.66
N ILE A 95 -5.90 -9.65 3.82
CA ILE A 95 -6.47 -8.36 4.27
C ILE A 95 -7.47 -7.83 3.24
N SER A 96 -7.18 -7.93 1.93
CA SER A 96 -8.12 -7.54 0.88
C SER A 96 -9.41 -8.36 0.93
N LYS A 97 -9.31 -9.70 1.10
CA LYS A 97 -10.48 -10.56 1.27
C LYS A 97 -11.28 -10.21 2.53
N LEU A 98 -10.58 -9.92 3.62
CA LEU A 98 -11.18 -9.54 4.89
C LEU A 98 -11.95 -8.22 4.76
N HIS A 99 -11.35 -7.20 4.15
CA HIS A 99 -12.01 -5.91 3.89
C HIS A 99 -13.35 -6.10 3.13
N LYS A 100 -13.32 -6.91 2.05
CA LYS A 100 -14.53 -7.21 1.28
C LYS A 100 -15.62 -7.92 2.09
N LYS A 101 -15.23 -8.82 3.00
CA LYS A 101 -16.18 -9.56 3.85
C LYS A 101 -16.80 -8.70 4.94
N MET A 102 -16.01 -7.84 5.57
CA MET A 102 -16.42 -7.08 6.74
C MET A 102 -17.25 -5.85 6.41
N ARG A 103 -17.12 -5.28 5.20
CA ARG A 103 -17.78 -4.02 4.78
C ARG A 103 -17.55 -2.85 5.74
N SER A 104 -16.47 -2.88 6.51
CA SER A 104 -16.12 -1.87 7.50
C SER A 104 -15.10 -0.91 6.94
N ASN A 105 -15.09 0.33 7.44
CA ASN A 105 -14.07 1.30 7.07
C ASN A 105 -12.72 0.91 7.70
N ILE A 106 -11.65 1.08 6.92
CA ILE A 106 -10.27 0.77 7.36
C ILE A 106 -9.41 2.00 7.09
N ILE A 107 -8.69 2.47 8.10
CA ILE A 107 -7.55 3.34 7.94
C ILE A 107 -6.30 2.48 8.08
N TYR A 108 -5.47 2.47 7.05
CA TYR A 108 -4.29 1.65 6.93
C TYR A 108 -3.05 2.52 6.75
N VAL A 109 -2.16 2.51 7.73
CA VAL A 109 -0.88 3.23 7.66
C VAL A 109 0.20 2.28 7.18
N THR A 110 0.94 2.66 6.16
CA THR A 110 2.06 1.89 5.62
C THR A 110 3.09 2.81 4.98
N HIS A 111 4.33 2.37 4.93
CA HIS A 111 5.40 2.96 4.12
C HIS A 111 5.67 2.15 2.84
N ASP A 112 4.96 1.05 2.62
CA ASP A 112 5.07 0.20 1.43
C ASP A 112 4.06 0.67 0.38
N GLN A 113 4.58 1.19 -0.74
CA GLN A 113 3.76 1.66 -1.85
C GLN A 113 2.90 0.54 -2.48
N VAL A 114 3.39 -0.72 -2.48
CA VAL A 114 2.65 -1.84 -3.06
C VAL A 114 1.41 -2.15 -2.20
N GLU A 115 1.54 -2.05 -0.87
CA GLU A 115 0.39 -2.19 0.03
C GLU A 115 -0.63 -1.09 -0.24
N ALA A 116 -0.19 0.18 -0.27
CA ALA A 116 -1.07 1.30 -0.54
C ALA A 116 -1.81 1.17 -1.88
N MET A 117 -1.06 0.87 -2.96
CA MET A 117 -1.61 0.77 -4.32
C MET A 117 -2.56 -0.43 -4.51
N THR A 118 -2.39 -1.52 -3.74
CA THR A 118 -3.18 -2.74 -3.91
C THR A 118 -4.35 -2.89 -2.95
N LEU A 119 -4.29 -2.26 -1.78
CA LEU A 119 -5.28 -2.44 -0.73
C LEU A 119 -6.25 -1.26 -0.60
N ALA A 120 -5.83 -0.04 -0.96
CA ALA A 120 -6.60 1.15 -0.68
C ALA A 120 -7.61 1.48 -1.80
N ASP A 121 -8.79 1.94 -1.40
CA ASP A 121 -9.73 2.64 -2.28
C ASP A 121 -9.26 4.09 -2.51
N ARG A 122 -8.66 4.69 -1.47
CA ARG A 122 -8.08 6.04 -1.52
C ARG A 122 -6.79 6.10 -0.70
N ILE A 123 -5.82 6.86 -1.20
CA ILE A 123 -4.52 7.05 -0.59
C ILE A 123 -4.37 8.51 -0.19
N VAL A 124 -3.83 8.73 1.01
CA VAL A 124 -3.31 10.03 1.46
C VAL A 124 -1.80 9.92 1.52
N LEU A 125 -1.09 10.67 0.67
CA LEU A 125 0.36 10.70 0.67
C LEU A 125 0.84 11.84 1.57
N LEU A 126 1.65 11.49 2.58
CA LEU A 126 2.17 12.43 3.58
C LEU A 126 3.68 12.63 3.42
N ASN A 127 4.13 13.87 3.50
CA ASN A 127 5.54 14.21 3.54
C ASN A 127 5.77 15.31 4.58
N LYS A 128 6.64 15.04 5.55
CA LYS A 128 6.99 16.00 6.65
C LYS A 128 5.78 16.65 7.31
N GLY A 129 4.70 15.86 7.49
CA GLY A 129 3.46 16.31 8.14
C GLY A 129 2.46 17.04 7.23
N ASN A 130 2.78 17.25 5.96
CA ASN A 130 1.89 17.83 4.97
C ASN A 130 1.27 16.76 4.09
N ILE A 131 0.03 16.99 3.62
CA ILE A 131 -0.62 16.16 2.61
C ILE A 131 -0.14 16.63 1.25
N GLU A 132 0.61 15.75 0.54
CA GLU A 132 1.10 16.02 -0.82
C GLU A 132 0.04 15.74 -1.87
N GLN A 133 -0.69 14.64 -1.70
CA GLN A 133 -1.80 14.28 -2.58
C GLN A 133 -2.77 13.34 -1.86
N PHE A 134 -4.05 13.44 -2.26
CA PHE A 134 -5.13 12.55 -1.86
C PHE A 134 -5.92 12.13 -3.09
N GLY A 135 -6.12 10.84 -3.30
CA GLY A 135 -6.84 10.32 -4.46
C GLY A 135 -6.93 8.81 -4.48
N SER A 136 -7.52 8.26 -5.53
CA SER A 136 -7.44 6.82 -5.82
C SER A 136 -6.02 6.43 -6.21
N PRO A 137 -5.63 5.15 -6.10
CA PRO A 137 -4.34 4.67 -6.57
C PRO A 137 -4.03 5.09 -8.02
N ASN A 138 -5.01 4.95 -8.91
CA ASN A 138 -4.84 5.31 -10.33
C ASN A 138 -4.62 6.81 -10.52
N GLU A 139 -5.39 7.68 -9.85
CA GLU A 139 -5.20 9.14 -9.92
C GLU A 139 -3.80 9.54 -9.48
N ILE A 140 -3.33 9.02 -8.33
CA ILE A 140 -1.99 9.36 -7.81
C ILE A 140 -0.87 8.86 -8.74
N TYR A 141 -1.08 7.71 -9.40
CA TYR A 141 -0.09 7.16 -10.33
C TYR A 141 -0.03 7.91 -11.65
N SER A 142 -1.18 8.21 -12.25
CA SER A 142 -1.29 8.82 -13.58
C SER A 142 -1.12 10.34 -13.58
N ASP A 143 -1.55 11.01 -12.51
CA ASP A 143 -1.56 12.47 -12.39
C ASP A 143 -0.96 12.92 -11.03
N PRO A 144 0.35 12.74 -10.83
CA PRO A 144 1.03 13.14 -9.60
C PRO A 144 1.10 14.66 -9.49
N ASN A 145 0.69 15.22 -8.34
CA ASN A 145 0.64 16.67 -8.09
C ASN A 145 2.02 17.33 -8.06
N ASN A 146 3.08 16.58 -7.80
CA ASN A 146 4.44 17.11 -7.72
C ASN A 146 5.49 15.98 -7.90
N ILE A 147 6.75 16.38 -7.98
CA ILE A 147 7.90 15.47 -8.18
C ILE A 147 7.99 14.43 -7.06
N PHE A 148 7.75 14.82 -5.80
CA PHE A 148 7.81 13.89 -4.68
C PHE A 148 6.82 12.74 -4.85
N VAL A 149 5.58 13.04 -5.23
CA VAL A 149 4.54 12.02 -5.50
C VAL A 149 4.94 11.14 -6.68
N ALA A 150 5.43 11.74 -7.75
CA ALA A 150 5.85 11.04 -8.97
C ALA A 150 6.98 10.02 -8.71
N GLU A 151 7.96 10.39 -7.87
CA GLU A 151 9.08 9.54 -7.49
C GLU A 151 8.73 8.52 -6.40
N PHE A 152 7.80 8.85 -5.50
CA PHE A 152 7.41 7.96 -4.40
C PHE A 152 6.56 6.81 -4.90
N ILE A 153 5.68 7.04 -5.88
CA ILE A 153 4.72 6.06 -6.39
C ILE A 153 5.21 5.45 -7.70
N GLY A 154 5.35 4.14 -7.71
CA GLY A 154 5.78 3.33 -8.85
C GLY A 154 7.07 2.55 -8.57
N SER A 155 7.10 1.29 -9.05
CA SER A 155 8.29 0.42 -8.99
C SER A 155 8.43 -0.28 -10.33
N PRO A 156 9.47 0.05 -11.10
CA PRO A 156 10.53 1.05 -10.86
C PRO A 156 10.01 2.50 -10.77
N LYS A 157 10.82 3.39 -10.20
CA LYS A 157 10.47 4.81 -10.06
C LYS A 157 10.34 5.50 -11.41
N MET A 158 9.56 6.60 -11.45
CA MET A 158 9.51 7.49 -12.61
C MET A 158 10.91 8.08 -12.90
N ASN A 159 11.30 8.10 -14.16
CA ASN A 159 12.51 8.82 -14.61
C ASN A 159 12.19 10.31 -14.62
N ILE A 160 12.85 11.10 -13.78
CA ILE A 160 12.68 12.56 -13.73
C ILE A 160 13.92 13.22 -14.31
N ILE A 161 13.72 14.00 -15.37
CA ILE A 161 14.80 14.67 -16.09
C ILE A 161 14.56 16.19 -16.06
N LYS A 162 15.51 16.93 -15.51
CA LYS A 162 15.46 18.39 -15.52
C LYS A 162 15.73 18.89 -16.96
N ILE A 163 14.85 19.75 -17.46
CA ILE A 163 14.97 20.35 -18.78
C ILE A 163 15.63 21.74 -18.61
N GLU A 164 16.77 21.92 -19.27
CA GLU A 164 17.45 23.21 -19.28
C GLU A 164 16.71 24.23 -20.17
N ARG A 165 16.74 25.51 -19.81
CA ARG A 165 16.09 26.58 -20.58
C ARG A 165 16.55 26.65 -22.04
N ALA A 166 17.80 26.25 -22.32
CA ALA A 166 18.34 26.16 -23.68
C ALA A 166 17.58 25.16 -24.57
N ASN A 167 16.90 24.18 -23.97
CA ASN A 167 16.12 23.19 -24.67
C ASN A 167 14.66 23.60 -24.92
N LEU A 168 14.26 24.80 -24.48
CA LEU A 168 12.94 25.38 -24.75
C LEU A 168 12.90 25.98 -26.15
N VAL A 169 12.12 25.36 -27.06
CA VAL A 169 11.97 25.85 -28.45
C VAL A 169 10.86 26.91 -28.50
N SER A 170 9.80 26.77 -27.72
CA SER A 170 8.68 27.72 -27.62
C SER A 170 7.86 27.46 -26.35
N ASN A 171 6.81 28.25 -26.12
CA ASN A 171 5.93 28.12 -24.94
C ASN A 171 5.22 26.76 -24.79
N ASN A 172 5.29 25.91 -25.77
CA ASN A 172 4.64 24.58 -25.74
C ASN A 172 5.52 23.47 -26.33
N LYS A 173 6.82 23.74 -26.54
CA LYS A 173 7.75 22.78 -27.15
C LYS A 173 9.08 22.76 -26.44
N ILE A 174 9.59 21.56 -26.19
CA ILE A 174 10.96 21.32 -25.75
C ILE A 174 11.73 20.51 -26.79
N ASN A 175 13.04 20.72 -26.87
CA ASN A 175 13.94 19.83 -27.58
C ASN A 175 14.55 18.86 -26.55
N PHE A 176 14.29 17.57 -26.75
CA PHE A 176 14.77 16.51 -25.88
C PHE A 176 15.47 15.45 -26.73
N PHE A 177 16.79 15.32 -26.60
CA PHE A 177 17.62 14.41 -27.39
C PHE A 177 17.34 14.51 -28.91
N ASN A 178 17.37 15.73 -29.46
CA ASN A 178 17.08 16.04 -30.85
C ASN A 178 15.64 15.75 -31.32
N ASN A 179 14.72 15.49 -30.41
CA ASN A 179 13.29 15.37 -30.72
C ASN A 179 12.53 16.58 -30.21
N GLU A 180 11.65 17.16 -31.02
CA GLU A 180 10.71 18.18 -30.57
C GLU A 180 9.49 17.52 -29.90
N ILE A 181 9.31 17.74 -28.60
CA ILE A 181 8.14 17.29 -27.85
C ILE A 181 7.18 18.48 -27.67
N LYS A 182 5.92 18.32 -28.12
CA LYS A 182 4.85 19.28 -27.93
C LYS A 182 4.01 18.92 -26.70
N PHE A 183 3.62 19.93 -25.94
CA PHE A 183 2.71 19.82 -24.82
C PHE A 183 1.48 20.71 -25.04
N GLU A 184 0.30 20.26 -24.65
CA GLU A 184 -0.92 21.04 -24.81
C GLU A 184 -0.96 22.26 -23.90
N HIS A 185 -0.43 22.10 -22.65
CA HIS A 185 -0.39 23.16 -21.64
C HIS A 185 0.94 23.10 -20.86
N LEU A 186 1.90 23.92 -21.22
CA LEU A 186 3.10 24.17 -20.43
C LEU A 186 2.97 25.53 -19.72
N LYS A 187 2.96 25.52 -18.39
CA LYS A 187 3.22 26.73 -17.61
C LYS A 187 4.72 26.78 -17.35
N PHE A 188 5.38 27.79 -17.82
CA PHE A 188 6.81 28.00 -17.61
C PHE A 188 7.01 28.69 -16.28
N ASP A 189 7.34 27.91 -15.25
CA ASP A 189 8.03 28.37 -14.06
C ASP A 189 9.56 28.29 -14.30
N ASP A 190 10.36 28.70 -13.32
CA ASP A 190 11.83 28.78 -13.47
C ASP A 190 12.51 27.42 -13.77
N GLU A 191 11.88 26.31 -13.43
CA GLU A 191 12.39 24.95 -13.64
C GLU A 191 11.32 24.03 -14.24
N ILE A 192 11.69 23.27 -15.28
CA ILE A 192 10.84 22.26 -15.90
C ILE A 192 11.46 20.87 -15.71
N TYR A 193 10.62 19.91 -15.39
CA TYR A 193 11.01 18.52 -15.27
C TYR A 193 10.15 17.65 -16.19
N LEU A 194 10.78 16.77 -16.93
CA LEU A 194 10.13 15.74 -17.74
C LEU A 194 10.09 14.43 -16.94
N GLY A 195 8.90 13.92 -16.67
CA GLY A 195 8.70 12.63 -16.02
C GLY A 195 8.31 11.57 -17.04
N ILE A 196 8.99 10.43 -17.03
CA ILE A 196 8.71 9.28 -17.91
C ILE A 196 8.59 8.03 -17.04
N ARG A 197 7.41 7.39 -17.04
CA ARG A 197 7.24 6.10 -16.39
C ARG A 197 8.00 5.01 -17.15
N PRO A 198 8.67 4.06 -16.46
CA PRO A 198 9.45 3.00 -17.13
C PRO A 198 8.67 2.18 -18.14
N GLU A 199 7.39 1.89 -17.88
CA GLU A 199 6.51 1.15 -18.77
C GLU A 199 6.12 1.89 -20.07
N ASN A 200 6.36 3.20 -20.11
CA ASN A 200 6.17 4.01 -21.32
C ASN A 200 7.41 4.03 -22.21
N ILE A 201 8.49 3.34 -21.82
CA ILE A 201 9.69 3.17 -22.63
C ILE A 201 9.61 1.80 -23.31
N ASP A 202 9.51 1.79 -24.64
CA ASP A 202 9.43 0.57 -25.43
C ASP A 202 10.59 0.50 -26.41
N LEU A 203 11.26 -0.65 -26.49
CA LEU A 203 12.39 -0.90 -27.36
C LEU A 203 11.97 -1.35 -28.78
N ASN A 204 10.72 -1.77 -28.98
CA ASN A 204 10.29 -2.52 -30.17
C ASN A 204 9.22 -1.84 -31.00
N GLN A 205 8.71 -0.67 -30.62
CA GLN A 205 7.63 0.01 -31.36
C GLN A 205 8.09 1.24 -32.13
N GLU A 206 7.37 1.58 -33.18
CA GLU A 206 7.52 2.85 -33.92
C GLU A 206 6.81 3.97 -33.13
N ASN A 207 7.50 4.48 -32.12
CA ASN A 207 7.03 5.60 -31.32
C ASN A 207 7.42 6.94 -31.94
N GLU A 208 6.67 8.00 -31.63
CA GLU A 208 6.93 9.36 -32.11
C GLU A 208 8.27 9.92 -31.62
N ILE A 209 8.75 9.48 -30.45
CA ILE A 209 10.00 9.91 -29.84
C ILE A 209 10.95 8.71 -29.77
N LYS A 210 12.10 8.83 -30.45
CA LYS A 210 13.16 7.82 -30.47
C LYS A 210 14.39 8.35 -29.73
N LEU A 211 14.87 7.59 -28.73
CA LEU A 211 16.08 7.91 -27.99
C LEU A 211 17.14 6.85 -28.25
N GLU A 212 18.37 7.28 -28.57
CA GLU A 212 19.53 6.41 -28.56
C GLU A 212 20.14 6.40 -27.17
N LEU A 213 20.07 5.25 -26.50
CA LEU A 213 20.58 5.06 -25.14
C LEU A 213 21.63 3.95 -25.13
N LYS A 214 22.67 4.14 -24.31
CA LYS A 214 23.65 3.09 -24.00
C LYS A 214 23.21 2.34 -22.76
N VAL A 215 23.02 1.04 -22.89
CA VAL A 215 22.76 0.17 -21.74
C VAL A 215 24.04 -0.01 -20.94
N GLU A 216 24.06 0.39 -19.69
CA GLU A 216 25.20 0.23 -18.78
C GLU A 216 25.08 -0.99 -17.87
N LEU A 217 23.87 -1.35 -17.48
CA LEU A 217 23.57 -2.48 -16.60
C LEU A 217 22.24 -3.12 -16.97
N VAL A 218 22.18 -4.44 -16.94
CA VAL A 218 20.95 -5.23 -17.02
C VAL A 218 20.80 -6.03 -15.74
N GLU A 219 19.73 -5.78 -15.00
CA GLU A 219 19.35 -6.61 -13.85
C GLU A 219 18.42 -7.72 -14.33
N ASN A 220 18.78 -8.99 -14.04
CA ASN A 220 18.01 -10.19 -14.37
C ASN A 220 17.13 -10.63 -13.21
#